data_b2143624dc4683e5350ff248a0da8e58
#
_entry.id   b2143624dc4683e5350ff248a0da8e58
#
_cell.length_a   1.000
_cell.length_b   1.000
_cell.length_c   1.000
_cell.angle_alpha   90.00
_cell.angle_beta   90.00
_cell.angle_gamma   90.00
#
_symmetry.space_group_name_H-M   'P 1'
#
loop_
_entity.id
_entity.type
_entity.pdbx_description
1 polymer ?
#
loop_
_entity_poly.entity_id
_entity_poly.type
_entity_poly.pdbx_seq_one_letter_code
_entity_poly.pdbx_strand_id
1 'polypeptide(L)'
;MRLQGQLIVSCQALPHEPLHSDYIMARMAVAAQEGGAKGIRANSVIDIKAIKDAVDLPVIGIIKRDYDDADVFITATMKEIDELMTVNPEIIALDATTSTRPNGQTLDDFYHEIRAKYPEQLLMADCSTVEEMIHADELGFDFIGSTLVGYTKQSKGDKIEENDFEILRTVLERIKHPLIAEGNIDTPEKVKRVLELGAYSVVVGSAITRPQLITKKFVDAIQQAEKD
;
A
#
# COMPACT_ATOMS: atom_id res chain seq x y z
N MET A 1 -3.89 -4.34 17.74
CA MET A 1 -3.19 -3.44 16.80
C MET A 1 -3.92 -2.10 16.76
N ARG A 2 -3.23 -0.97 16.87
CA ARG A 2 -3.86 0.36 16.93
C ARG A 2 -3.26 1.27 15.86
N LEU A 3 -3.83 1.19 14.63
CA LEU A 3 -3.41 2.00 13.48
C LEU A 3 -4.31 3.21 13.21
N GLN A 4 -5.43 3.34 13.90
CA GLN A 4 -6.36 4.44 13.70
C GLN A 4 -5.72 5.79 13.99
N GLY A 5 -5.82 6.72 13.03
CA GLY A 5 -5.21 8.04 13.11
C GLY A 5 -3.68 8.04 13.05
N GLN A 6 -3.07 6.95 12.60
CA GLN A 6 -1.62 6.77 12.63
C GLN A 6 -0.99 6.77 11.24
N LEU A 7 0.31 7.09 11.21
CA LEU A 7 1.14 6.96 10.02
C LEU A 7 1.71 5.56 9.91
N ILE A 8 1.59 4.99 8.74
CA ILE A 8 2.27 3.77 8.30
C ILE A 8 3.33 4.20 7.27
N VAL A 9 4.57 3.76 7.43
CA VAL A 9 5.63 4.06 6.45
C VAL A 9 5.87 2.87 5.54
N SER A 10 5.81 3.11 4.23
CA SER A 10 6.12 2.08 3.23
C SER A 10 7.63 1.98 3.02
N CYS A 11 8.24 0.94 3.57
CA CYS A 11 9.66 0.60 3.44
C CYS A 11 9.82 -0.47 2.35
N GLN A 12 9.95 -0.02 1.10
CA GLN A 12 10.07 -0.90 -0.06
C GLN A 12 11.12 -0.35 -1.02
N ALA A 13 11.95 -1.25 -1.56
CA ALA A 13 12.86 -0.97 -2.68
C ALA A 13 12.83 -2.14 -3.66
N LEU A 14 12.68 -1.84 -4.94
CA LEU A 14 12.70 -2.85 -6.00
C LEU A 14 14.16 -3.24 -6.34
N PRO A 15 14.40 -4.40 -6.96
CA PRO A 15 15.76 -4.90 -7.24
C PRO A 15 16.68 -3.94 -7.99
N HIS A 16 16.12 -3.03 -8.80
CA HIS A 16 16.86 -2.02 -9.55
C HIS A 16 17.05 -0.69 -8.79
N GLU A 17 16.45 -0.54 -7.61
CA GLU A 17 16.56 0.69 -6.81
C GLU A 17 17.81 0.67 -5.92
N PRO A 18 18.44 1.85 -5.68
CA PRO A 18 19.74 1.92 -4.99
C PRO A 18 19.73 1.45 -3.53
N LEU A 19 18.57 1.45 -2.88
CA LEU A 19 18.41 1.02 -1.49
C LEU A 19 17.85 -0.40 -1.35
N HIS A 20 17.87 -1.21 -2.41
CA HIS A 20 17.38 -2.58 -2.36
C HIS A 20 18.28 -3.46 -1.47
N SER A 21 17.83 -3.67 -0.25
CA SER A 21 18.49 -4.52 0.75
C SER A 21 17.57 -4.68 1.95
N ASP A 22 17.43 -5.89 2.46
CA ASP A 22 16.70 -6.21 3.68
C ASP A 22 17.25 -5.45 4.90
N TYR A 23 18.58 -5.37 5.02
CA TYR A 23 19.23 -4.56 6.05
C TYR A 23 18.84 -3.09 5.95
N ILE A 24 18.85 -2.51 4.74
CA ILE A 24 18.48 -1.09 4.54
C ILE A 24 16.99 -0.89 4.86
N MET A 25 16.11 -1.78 4.42
CA MET A 25 14.67 -1.69 4.72
C MET A 25 14.40 -1.79 6.22
N ALA A 26 15.11 -2.65 6.94
CA ALA A 26 15.04 -2.74 8.40
C ALA A 26 15.52 -1.43 9.07
N ARG A 27 16.61 -0.80 8.60
CA ARG A 27 17.07 0.50 9.12
C ARG A 27 16.11 1.64 8.82
N MET A 28 15.46 1.63 7.65
CA MET A 28 14.39 2.57 7.31
C MET A 28 13.19 2.41 8.26
N ALA A 29 12.81 1.17 8.61
CA ALA A 29 11.73 0.91 9.57
C ALA A 29 12.07 1.44 10.96
N VAL A 30 13.32 1.27 11.43
CA VAL A 30 13.78 1.85 12.70
C VAL A 30 13.70 3.38 12.66
N ALA A 31 14.18 4.02 11.60
CA ALA A 31 14.10 5.47 11.46
C ALA A 31 12.64 5.97 11.40
N ALA A 32 11.75 5.22 10.72
CA ALA A 32 10.32 5.53 10.70
C ALA A 32 9.69 5.42 12.11
N GLN A 33 10.04 4.40 12.89
CA GLN A 33 9.60 4.23 14.27
C GLN A 33 10.09 5.37 15.17
N GLU A 34 11.37 5.76 15.06
CA GLU A 34 11.93 6.90 15.78
C GLU A 34 11.22 8.21 15.41
N GLY A 35 10.82 8.36 14.14
CA GLY A 35 10.00 9.46 13.64
C GLY A 35 8.54 9.44 14.09
N GLY A 36 8.10 8.38 14.77
CA GLY A 36 6.75 8.26 15.34
C GLY A 36 5.76 7.44 14.52
N ALA A 37 6.17 6.79 13.43
CA ALA A 37 5.32 5.85 12.70
C ALA A 37 4.84 4.71 13.61
N LYS A 38 3.63 4.20 13.35
CA LYS A 38 2.99 3.14 14.14
C LYS A 38 2.71 1.86 13.34
N GLY A 39 3.14 1.82 12.08
CA GLY A 39 3.08 0.64 11.24
C GLY A 39 4.07 0.76 10.09
N ILE A 40 4.39 -0.38 9.50
CA ILE A 40 5.27 -0.48 8.33
C ILE A 40 4.53 -1.24 7.22
N ARG A 41 4.65 -0.80 5.98
CA ARG A 41 4.29 -1.59 4.82
C ARG A 41 5.56 -2.04 4.13
N ALA A 42 5.69 -3.34 3.85
CA ALA A 42 6.92 -3.93 3.35
C ALA A 42 6.66 -4.98 2.26
N ASN A 43 7.62 -5.11 1.34
CA ASN A 43 7.58 -6.06 0.24
C ASN A 43 8.65 -7.15 0.45
N SER A 44 8.30 -8.40 0.16
CA SER A 44 9.11 -9.60 0.26
C SER A 44 9.22 -10.22 1.66
N VAL A 45 9.35 -11.55 1.68
CA VAL A 45 9.55 -12.31 2.92
C VAL A 45 10.83 -11.89 3.64
N ILE A 46 11.89 -11.63 2.89
CA ILE A 46 13.22 -11.30 3.45
C ILE A 46 13.17 -9.94 4.13
N ASP A 47 12.61 -8.92 3.46
CA ASP A 47 12.50 -7.57 4.02
C ASP A 47 11.56 -7.56 5.24
N ILE A 48 10.39 -8.23 5.14
CA ILE A 48 9.42 -8.31 6.24
C ILE A 48 10.06 -8.94 7.47
N LYS A 49 10.80 -10.05 7.29
CA LYS A 49 11.51 -10.71 8.38
C LYS A 49 12.52 -9.77 9.03
N ALA A 50 13.38 -9.13 8.25
CA ALA A 50 14.40 -8.20 8.75
C ALA A 50 13.78 -7.00 9.48
N ILE A 51 12.65 -6.47 8.99
CA ILE A 51 11.90 -5.40 9.63
C ILE A 51 11.30 -5.86 10.96
N LYS A 52 10.64 -7.01 11.00
CA LYS A 52 10.06 -7.57 12.25
C LYS A 52 11.12 -7.91 13.31
N ASP A 53 12.34 -8.27 12.88
CA ASP A 53 13.46 -8.48 13.79
C ASP A 53 14.02 -7.14 14.35
N ALA A 54 13.77 -6.01 13.68
CA ALA A 54 14.33 -4.70 14.02
C ALA A 54 13.37 -3.77 14.77
N VAL A 55 12.05 -3.90 14.58
CA VAL A 55 11.02 -3.03 15.18
C VAL A 55 9.82 -3.83 15.67
N ASP A 56 9.18 -3.36 16.75
CA ASP A 56 7.93 -3.92 17.28
C ASP A 56 6.73 -3.09 16.77
N LEU A 57 6.57 -3.06 15.44
CA LEU A 57 5.45 -2.40 14.79
C LEU A 57 4.68 -3.39 13.91
N PRO A 58 3.35 -3.24 13.81
CA PRO A 58 2.57 -4.05 12.87
C PRO A 58 3.03 -3.82 11.42
N VAL A 59 3.08 -4.91 10.66
CA VAL A 59 3.52 -4.90 9.27
C VAL A 59 2.35 -5.24 8.34
N ILE A 60 2.15 -4.41 7.32
CA ILE A 60 1.38 -4.74 6.13
C ILE A 60 2.33 -5.37 5.12
N GLY A 61 2.22 -6.68 4.95
CA GLY A 61 3.09 -7.44 4.05
C GLY A 61 2.52 -7.58 2.65
N ILE A 62 3.37 -7.46 1.65
CA ILE A 62 3.07 -7.76 0.24
C ILE A 62 4.22 -8.53 -0.38
N ILE A 63 3.94 -9.19 -1.50
CA ILE A 63 4.97 -9.66 -2.43
C ILE A 63 4.64 -9.15 -3.82
N LYS A 64 5.56 -8.39 -4.41
CA LYS A 64 5.48 -7.96 -5.80
C LYS A 64 6.14 -9.01 -6.68
N ARG A 65 5.36 -9.53 -7.63
CA ARG A 65 5.82 -10.52 -8.61
C ARG A 65 5.08 -10.31 -9.92
N ASP A 66 5.83 -10.20 -11.00
CA ASP A 66 5.27 -10.08 -12.34
C ASP A 66 4.87 -11.46 -12.88
N TYR A 67 3.80 -11.50 -13.67
CA TYR A 67 3.28 -12.67 -14.35
C TYR A 67 3.02 -12.32 -15.83
N ASP A 68 3.40 -13.21 -16.75
CA ASP A 68 3.31 -12.95 -18.18
C ASP A 68 1.85 -12.84 -18.68
N ASP A 69 0.91 -13.45 -17.96
CA ASP A 69 -0.52 -13.53 -18.29
C ASP A 69 -1.40 -12.60 -17.44
N ALA A 70 -0.80 -11.66 -16.67
CA ALA A 70 -1.56 -10.80 -15.75
C ALA A 70 -1.05 -9.37 -15.71
N ASP A 71 -1.97 -8.44 -15.40
CA ASP A 71 -1.64 -7.06 -15.08
C ASP A 71 -1.42 -6.87 -13.56
N VAL A 72 -1.98 -7.76 -12.74
CA VAL A 72 -1.85 -7.75 -11.28
C VAL A 72 -0.47 -8.25 -10.87
N PHE A 73 0.21 -7.51 -9.98
CA PHE A 73 1.56 -7.84 -9.52
C PHE A 73 1.74 -7.77 -7.99
N ILE A 74 0.75 -7.29 -7.24
CA ILE A 74 0.81 -7.20 -5.77
C ILE A 74 0.08 -8.41 -5.17
N THR A 75 0.82 -9.34 -4.59
CA THR A 75 0.28 -10.53 -3.90
C THR A 75 -0.80 -11.20 -4.76
N ALA A 76 -0.41 -11.60 -5.97
CA ALA A 76 -1.35 -11.91 -7.04
C ALA A 76 -1.99 -13.31 -6.91
N THR A 77 -1.36 -14.25 -6.20
CA THR A 77 -1.78 -15.66 -6.10
C THR A 77 -1.63 -16.22 -4.69
N MET A 78 -2.18 -17.43 -4.47
CA MET A 78 -1.98 -18.16 -3.21
C MET A 78 -0.51 -18.46 -2.89
N LYS A 79 0.36 -18.48 -3.90
CA LYS A 79 1.79 -18.65 -3.69
C LYS A 79 2.37 -17.51 -2.85
N GLU A 80 2.05 -16.25 -3.19
CA GLU A 80 2.49 -15.08 -2.40
C GLU A 80 1.86 -15.07 -1.02
N ILE A 81 0.59 -15.47 -0.89
CA ILE A 81 -0.08 -15.60 0.42
C ILE A 81 0.66 -16.61 1.30
N ASP A 82 0.95 -17.80 0.77
CA ASP A 82 1.64 -18.87 1.51
C ASP A 82 3.06 -18.44 1.92
N GLU A 83 3.78 -17.77 1.04
CA GLU A 83 5.10 -17.21 1.33
C GLU A 83 5.03 -16.16 2.45
N LEU A 84 4.06 -15.24 2.41
CA LEU A 84 3.85 -14.21 3.45
C LEU A 84 3.49 -14.83 4.79
N MET A 85 2.69 -15.88 4.81
CA MET A 85 2.31 -16.57 6.04
C MET A 85 3.51 -17.21 6.76
N THR A 86 4.65 -17.43 6.09
CA THR A 86 5.88 -17.91 6.76
C THR A 86 6.50 -16.88 7.71
N VAL A 87 6.21 -15.60 7.50
CA VAL A 87 6.70 -14.47 8.33
C VAL A 87 5.59 -13.75 9.11
N ASN A 88 4.35 -14.22 8.97
CA ASN A 88 3.19 -13.77 9.73
C ASN A 88 3.09 -12.23 9.84
N PRO A 89 2.92 -11.47 8.74
CA PRO A 89 2.61 -10.06 8.84
C PRO A 89 1.23 -9.87 9.46
N GLU A 90 1.00 -8.79 10.17
CA GLU A 90 -0.27 -8.52 10.84
C GLU A 90 -1.41 -8.30 9.83
N ILE A 91 -1.08 -7.73 8.67
CA ILE A 91 -2.01 -7.54 7.55
C ILE A 91 -1.31 -8.02 6.27
N ILE A 92 -2.02 -8.71 5.40
CA ILE A 92 -1.60 -8.97 4.02
C ILE A 92 -2.39 -8.05 3.10
N ALA A 93 -1.69 -7.24 2.30
CA ALA A 93 -2.33 -6.47 1.23
C ALA A 93 -2.19 -7.21 -0.10
N LEU A 94 -3.24 -7.11 -0.91
CA LEU A 94 -3.28 -7.71 -2.25
C LEU A 94 -4.01 -6.79 -3.22
N ASP A 95 -3.63 -6.87 -4.49
CA ASP A 95 -4.32 -6.16 -5.56
C ASP A 95 -5.79 -6.63 -5.63
N ALA A 96 -6.71 -5.70 -5.44
CA ALA A 96 -8.16 -5.93 -5.47
C ALA A 96 -8.83 -5.17 -6.63
N THR A 97 -8.08 -4.93 -7.69
CA THR A 97 -8.58 -4.27 -8.89
C THR A 97 -9.28 -5.24 -9.83
N THR A 98 -9.96 -4.67 -10.83
CA THR A 98 -10.57 -5.43 -11.94
C THR A 98 -9.56 -5.85 -13.02
N SER A 99 -8.26 -5.62 -12.79
CA SER A 99 -7.18 -6.02 -13.70
C SER A 99 -7.06 -7.54 -13.81
N THR A 100 -6.50 -8.00 -14.95
CA THR A 100 -6.32 -9.42 -15.20
C THR A 100 -5.41 -10.07 -14.18
N ARG A 101 -5.89 -11.15 -13.53
CA ARG A 101 -5.16 -11.97 -12.57
C ARG A 101 -4.53 -13.20 -13.24
N PRO A 102 -3.43 -13.74 -12.67
CA PRO A 102 -2.85 -14.97 -13.17
C PRO A 102 -3.88 -16.10 -13.27
N ASN A 103 -3.79 -16.91 -14.33
CA ASN A 103 -4.70 -18.03 -14.61
C ASN A 103 -6.18 -17.63 -14.78
N GLY A 104 -6.48 -16.35 -15.01
CA GLY A 104 -7.86 -15.86 -15.14
C GLY A 104 -8.70 -15.97 -13.87
N GLN A 105 -8.07 -16.10 -12.69
CA GLN A 105 -8.78 -16.16 -11.41
C GLN A 105 -9.47 -14.82 -11.12
N THR A 106 -10.71 -14.86 -10.62
CA THR A 106 -11.41 -13.65 -10.17
C THR A 106 -10.92 -13.21 -8.80
N LEU A 107 -11.13 -11.94 -8.44
CA LEU A 107 -10.86 -11.46 -7.08
C LEU A 107 -11.68 -12.23 -6.04
N ASP A 108 -12.94 -12.50 -6.35
CA ASP A 108 -13.88 -13.18 -5.45
C ASP A 108 -13.41 -14.60 -5.14
N ASP A 109 -13.05 -15.38 -6.18
CA ASP A 109 -12.53 -16.73 -5.99
C ASP A 109 -11.23 -16.72 -5.19
N PHE A 110 -10.32 -15.78 -5.48
CA PHE A 110 -9.06 -15.64 -4.77
C PHE A 110 -9.28 -15.26 -3.30
N TYR A 111 -10.17 -14.30 -3.03
CA TYR A 111 -10.54 -13.92 -1.66
C TYR A 111 -11.10 -15.12 -0.86
N HIS A 112 -12.03 -15.87 -1.45
CA HIS A 112 -12.63 -17.04 -0.80
C HIS A 112 -11.59 -18.14 -0.55
N GLU A 113 -10.66 -18.36 -1.47
CA GLU A 113 -9.56 -19.30 -1.30
C GLU A 113 -8.65 -18.92 -0.14
N ILE A 114 -8.29 -17.63 -0.02
CA ILE A 114 -7.51 -17.12 1.12
C ILE A 114 -8.27 -17.34 2.41
N ARG A 115 -9.56 -16.95 2.49
CA ARG A 115 -10.37 -17.09 3.70
C ARG A 115 -10.59 -18.53 4.11
N ALA A 116 -10.71 -19.45 3.17
CA ALA A 116 -10.81 -20.88 3.45
C ALA A 116 -9.54 -21.45 4.11
N LYS A 117 -8.37 -20.98 3.67
CA LYS A 117 -7.07 -21.45 4.18
C LYS A 117 -6.59 -20.69 5.41
N TYR A 118 -6.82 -19.38 5.46
CA TYR A 118 -6.34 -18.47 6.50
C TYR A 118 -7.47 -17.55 7.01
N PRO A 119 -8.47 -18.11 7.73
CA PRO A 119 -9.68 -17.37 8.08
C PRO A 119 -9.43 -16.15 8.99
N GLU A 120 -8.39 -16.18 9.83
CA GLU A 120 -8.09 -15.12 10.80
C GLU A 120 -7.10 -14.05 10.28
N GLN A 121 -6.50 -14.27 9.09
CA GLN A 121 -5.54 -13.33 8.53
C GLN A 121 -6.23 -12.03 8.11
N LEU A 122 -5.77 -10.89 8.63
CA LEU A 122 -6.29 -9.59 8.20
C LEU A 122 -5.85 -9.28 6.77
N LEU A 123 -6.80 -8.88 5.94
CA LEU A 123 -6.59 -8.58 4.52
C LEU A 123 -6.89 -7.11 4.23
N MET A 124 -6.00 -6.49 3.45
CA MET A 124 -6.18 -5.16 2.89
C MET A 124 -6.34 -5.24 1.38
N ALA A 125 -7.38 -4.60 0.84
CA ALA A 125 -7.61 -4.50 -0.59
C ALA A 125 -6.86 -3.29 -1.17
N ASP A 126 -5.93 -3.50 -2.08
CA ASP A 126 -5.31 -2.42 -2.87
C ASP A 126 -6.17 -2.14 -4.10
N CYS A 127 -6.91 -1.03 -4.09
CA CYS A 127 -7.88 -0.66 -5.12
C CYS A 127 -7.44 0.58 -5.90
N SER A 128 -8.01 0.77 -7.08
CA SER A 128 -7.74 1.89 -7.97
C SER A 128 -8.96 2.75 -8.30
N THR A 129 -10.18 2.24 -8.12
CA THR A 129 -11.44 2.98 -8.38
C THR A 129 -12.39 2.90 -7.20
N VAL A 130 -13.39 3.79 -7.18
CA VAL A 130 -14.47 3.79 -6.18
C VAL A 130 -15.23 2.48 -6.18
N GLU A 131 -15.53 1.95 -7.37
CA GLU A 131 -16.27 0.70 -7.55
C GLU A 131 -15.52 -0.50 -7.00
N GLU A 132 -14.20 -0.56 -7.23
CA GLU A 132 -13.33 -1.62 -6.67
C GLU A 132 -13.28 -1.56 -5.14
N MET A 133 -13.19 -0.35 -4.56
CA MET A 133 -13.18 -0.17 -3.10
C MET A 133 -14.50 -0.63 -2.46
N ILE A 134 -15.63 -0.32 -3.11
CA ILE A 134 -16.95 -0.76 -2.65
C ILE A 134 -17.10 -2.27 -2.77
N HIS A 135 -16.69 -2.85 -3.90
CA HIS A 135 -16.71 -4.31 -4.09
C HIS A 135 -15.86 -5.04 -3.06
N ALA A 136 -14.67 -4.54 -2.76
CA ALA A 136 -13.80 -5.10 -1.72
C ALA A 136 -14.43 -5.02 -0.32
N ASP A 137 -15.13 -3.92 -0.01
CA ASP A 137 -15.90 -3.77 1.23
C ASP A 137 -17.02 -4.79 1.33
N GLU A 138 -17.80 -4.96 0.26
CA GLU A 138 -18.91 -5.94 0.17
C GLU A 138 -18.40 -7.38 0.27
N LEU A 139 -17.22 -7.68 -0.29
CA LEU A 139 -16.59 -8.99 -0.23
C LEU A 139 -16.09 -9.33 1.19
N GLY A 140 -15.80 -8.31 2.02
CA GLY A 140 -15.44 -8.47 3.42
C GLY A 140 -13.94 -8.37 3.73
N PHE A 141 -13.20 -7.58 2.94
CA PHE A 141 -11.84 -7.20 3.32
C PHE A 141 -11.84 -6.42 4.63
N ASP A 142 -10.83 -6.63 5.47
CA ASP A 142 -10.71 -5.97 6.78
C ASP A 142 -10.32 -4.49 6.66
N PHE A 143 -9.58 -4.15 5.59
CA PHE A 143 -9.16 -2.80 5.25
C PHE A 143 -9.30 -2.55 3.75
N ILE A 144 -9.71 -1.34 3.40
CA ILE A 144 -9.81 -0.86 2.03
C ILE A 144 -8.71 0.16 1.78
N GLY A 145 -7.95 0.02 0.71
CA GLY A 145 -6.83 0.89 0.35
C GLY A 145 -7.02 1.59 -1.00
N SER A 146 -6.66 2.86 -1.08
CA SER A 146 -6.65 3.65 -2.32
C SER A 146 -5.31 3.56 -3.08
N THR A 147 -4.53 2.55 -2.78
CA THR A 147 -3.11 2.36 -3.17
C THR A 147 -2.84 2.54 -4.66
N LEU A 148 -3.77 2.08 -5.49
CA LEU A 148 -3.58 1.98 -6.95
C LEU A 148 -4.31 3.05 -7.76
N VAL A 149 -4.90 4.07 -7.11
CA VAL A 149 -5.52 5.22 -7.80
C VAL A 149 -4.49 5.91 -8.69
N GLY A 150 -4.78 5.99 -9.99
CA GLY A 150 -3.91 6.56 -11.01
C GLY A 150 -2.85 5.61 -11.59
N TYR A 151 -2.72 4.39 -11.03
CA TYR A 151 -1.67 3.43 -11.44
C TYR A 151 -2.17 2.29 -12.33
N THR A 152 -3.47 2.13 -12.52
CA THR A 152 -4.07 1.08 -13.34
C THR A 152 -4.62 1.64 -14.66
N LYS A 153 -4.96 0.75 -15.59
CA LYS A 153 -5.56 1.15 -16.88
C LYS A 153 -6.90 1.86 -16.68
N GLN A 154 -7.71 1.38 -15.73
CA GLN A 154 -9.06 1.90 -15.43
C GLN A 154 -9.04 3.21 -14.64
N SER A 155 -7.97 3.52 -13.90
CA SER A 155 -7.79 4.77 -13.15
C SER A 155 -6.74 5.71 -13.74
N LYS A 156 -6.35 5.46 -15.00
CA LYS A 156 -5.29 6.23 -15.66
C LYS A 156 -5.66 7.70 -15.78
N GLY A 157 -4.86 8.54 -15.16
CA GLY A 157 -5.06 10.00 -15.15
C GLY A 157 -5.74 10.51 -13.89
N ASP A 158 -6.34 9.63 -13.07
CA ASP A 158 -6.91 10.03 -11.80
C ASP A 158 -5.81 10.44 -10.82
N LYS A 159 -6.10 11.46 -10.04
CA LYS A 159 -5.23 11.93 -8.96
C LYS A 159 -6.00 11.91 -7.66
N ILE A 160 -5.44 11.27 -6.66
CA ILE A 160 -6.12 11.07 -5.39
C ILE A 160 -6.52 12.39 -4.71
N GLU A 161 -5.74 13.46 -4.91
CA GLU A 161 -5.97 14.78 -4.31
C GLU A 161 -6.94 15.67 -5.08
N GLU A 162 -7.39 15.30 -6.28
CA GLU A 162 -8.30 16.13 -7.07
C GLU A 162 -9.62 16.40 -6.33
N ASN A 163 -10.15 17.61 -6.53
CA ASN A 163 -11.41 18.06 -5.93
C ASN A 163 -11.48 17.80 -4.42
N ASP A 164 -10.40 18.07 -3.70
CA ASP A 164 -10.30 17.84 -2.26
C ASP A 164 -10.56 16.37 -1.90
N PHE A 165 -9.81 15.46 -2.53
CA PHE A 165 -9.91 14.01 -2.32
C PHE A 165 -11.31 13.45 -2.58
N GLU A 166 -11.97 13.86 -3.63
CA GLU A 166 -13.34 13.45 -3.97
C GLU A 166 -13.51 11.93 -3.99
N ILE A 167 -12.54 11.18 -4.52
CA ILE A 167 -12.55 9.71 -4.52
C ILE A 167 -12.69 9.17 -3.09
N LEU A 168 -11.86 9.65 -2.14
CA LEU A 168 -11.90 9.19 -0.74
C LEU A 168 -13.18 9.60 -0.06
N ARG A 169 -13.68 10.83 -0.28
CA ARG A 169 -14.96 11.28 0.30
C ARG A 169 -16.11 10.41 -0.17
N THR A 170 -16.18 10.13 -1.46
CA THR A 170 -17.22 9.27 -2.06
C THR A 170 -17.19 7.86 -1.48
N VAL A 171 -16.01 7.28 -1.31
CA VAL A 171 -15.85 5.93 -0.75
C VAL A 171 -16.22 5.89 0.72
N LEU A 172 -15.76 6.87 1.52
CA LEU A 172 -16.02 6.93 2.97
C LEU A 172 -17.50 7.01 3.32
N GLU A 173 -18.35 7.53 2.42
CA GLU A 173 -19.81 7.56 2.60
C GLU A 173 -20.49 6.20 2.32
N ARG A 174 -19.80 5.27 1.68
CA ARG A 174 -20.38 4.04 1.11
C ARG A 174 -19.85 2.75 1.71
N ILE A 175 -18.63 2.73 2.21
CA ILE A 175 -17.99 1.54 2.79
C ILE A 175 -18.20 1.49 4.32
N LYS A 176 -18.09 0.27 4.87
CA LYS A 176 -18.20 0.00 6.31
C LYS A 176 -16.85 -0.31 6.94
N HIS A 177 -15.94 -0.91 6.16
CA HIS A 177 -14.61 -1.26 6.64
C HIS A 177 -13.66 -0.06 6.63
N PRO A 178 -12.62 -0.05 7.49
CA PRO A 178 -11.68 1.05 7.59
C PRO A 178 -10.95 1.35 6.28
N LEU A 179 -10.93 2.63 5.86
CA LEU A 179 -10.17 3.10 4.70
C LEU A 179 -8.74 3.47 5.12
N ILE A 180 -7.75 2.88 4.49
CA ILE A 180 -6.34 3.27 4.58
C ILE A 180 -6.00 4.09 3.33
N ALA A 181 -5.73 5.39 3.52
CA ALA A 181 -5.35 6.26 2.42
C ALA A 181 -3.89 5.99 2.02
N GLU A 182 -3.68 5.58 0.78
CA GLU A 182 -2.36 5.32 0.20
C GLU A 182 -2.36 5.74 -1.29
N GLY A 183 -1.20 6.00 -1.84
CA GLY A 183 -1.03 6.43 -3.23
C GLY A 183 -0.94 7.96 -3.34
N ASN A 184 0.26 8.47 -3.70
CA ASN A 184 0.52 9.90 -3.89
C ASN A 184 0.18 10.82 -2.69
N ILE A 185 0.09 10.27 -1.48
CA ILE A 185 0.05 11.05 -0.24
C ILE A 185 1.49 11.41 0.12
N ASP A 186 1.99 12.51 -0.39
CA ASP A 186 3.41 12.84 -0.40
C ASP A 186 3.79 14.12 0.36
N THR A 187 2.81 14.74 1.05
CA THR A 187 3.03 15.89 1.93
C THR A 187 2.29 15.76 3.26
N PRO A 188 2.78 16.40 4.35
CA PRO A 188 2.10 16.41 5.65
C PRO A 188 0.68 16.99 5.58
N GLU A 189 0.45 17.96 4.71
CA GLU A 189 -0.88 18.60 4.51
C GLU A 189 -1.88 17.58 3.94
N LYS A 190 -1.48 16.76 2.96
CA LYS A 190 -2.29 15.68 2.43
C LYS A 190 -2.61 14.64 3.50
N VAL A 191 -1.62 14.25 4.32
CA VAL A 191 -1.82 13.33 5.45
C VAL A 191 -2.87 13.87 6.42
N LYS A 192 -2.70 15.13 6.85
CA LYS A 192 -3.67 15.81 7.72
C LYS A 192 -5.06 15.80 7.11
N ARG A 193 -5.17 16.18 5.81
CA ARG A 193 -6.47 16.32 5.14
C ARG A 193 -7.21 14.98 5.02
N VAL A 194 -6.56 13.90 4.62
CA VAL A 194 -7.23 12.60 4.49
C VAL A 194 -7.71 12.05 5.83
N LEU A 195 -6.98 12.31 6.94
CA LEU A 195 -7.42 11.96 8.28
C LEU A 195 -8.63 12.81 8.73
N GLU A 196 -8.64 14.11 8.42
CA GLU A 196 -9.82 14.99 8.67
C GLU A 196 -11.06 14.53 7.91
N LEU A 197 -10.89 13.95 6.71
CA LEU A 197 -11.99 13.38 5.92
C LEU A 197 -12.52 12.07 6.50
N GLY A 198 -11.80 11.41 7.40
CA GLY A 198 -12.25 10.19 8.07
C GLY A 198 -11.46 8.92 7.67
N ALA A 199 -10.37 9.03 6.93
CA ALA A 199 -9.50 7.88 6.68
C ALA A 199 -9.03 7.28 8.02
N TYR A 200 -9.02 5.95 8.10
CA TYR A 200 -8.62 5.22 9.30
C TYR A 200 -7.13 5.40 9.62
N SER A 201 -6.28 5.32 8.61
CA SER A 201 -4.84 5.57 8.70
C SER A 201 -4.29 5.98 7.33
N VAL A 202 -3.01 6.33 7.29
CA VAL A 202 -2.34 6.79 6.06
C VAL A 202 -1.04 6.05 5.85
N VAL A 203 -0.79 5.60 4.62
CA VAL A 203 0.50 5.05 4.20
C VAL A 203 1.25 6.09 3.37
N VAL A 204 2.48 6.38 3.77
CA VAL A 204 3.41 7.24 3.01
C VAL A 204 4.65 6.43 2.63
N GLY A 205 4.98 6.44 1.36
CA GLY A 205 6.12 5.70 0.80
C GLY A 205 7.24 6.60 0.28
N SER A 206 7.24 6.88 -1.00
CA SER A 206 8.33 7.51 -1.74
C SER A 206 8.80 8.87 -1.19
N ALA A 207 7.90 9.62 -0.56
CA ALA A 207 8.22 10.90 0.09
C ALA A 207 9.09 10.75 1.36
N ILE A 208 9.21 9.54 1.92
CA ILE A 208 10.00 9.25 3.10
C ILE A 208 11.17 8.32 2.77
N THR A 209 10.93 7.25 2.02
CA THR A 209 11.84 6.11 1.90
C THR A 209 12.58 6.02 0.56
N ARG A 210 12.38 6.97 -0.36
CA ARG A 210 13.09 7.04 -1.64
C ARG A 210 13.90 8.34 -1.80
N PRO A 211 15.09 8.45 -1.19
CA PRO A 211 15.93 9.64 -1.26
C PRO A 211 16.21 10.10 -2.69
N GLN A 212 16.35 9.16 -3.65
CA GLN A 212 16.55 9.48 -5.06
C GLN A 212 15.40 10.30 -5.65
N LEU A 213 14.16 10.01 -5.29
CA LEU A 213 12.99 10.77 -5.74
C LEU A 213 12.85 12.10 -5.00
N ILE A 214 13.18 12.12 -3.71
CA ILE A 214 13.19 13.35 -2.91
C ILE A 214 14.25 14.30 -3.46
N THR A 215 15.49 13.83 -3.65
CA THR A 215 16.60 14.62 -4.21
C THR A 215 16.23 15.19 -5.58
N LYS A 216 15.57 14.38 -6.43
CA LYS A 216 15.13 14.84 -7.75
C LYS A 216 14.21 16.05 -7.68
N LYS A 217 13.27 16.12 -6.72
CA LYS A 217 12.38 17.28 -6.56
C LYS A 217 13.17 18.58 -6.32
N PHE A 218 14.26 18.53 -5.53
CA PHE A 218 15.12 19.71 -5.30
C PHE A 218 15.94 20.09 -6.53
N VAL A 219 16.48 19.12 -7.26
CA VAL A 219 17.22 19.35 -8.51
C VAL A 219 16.31 19.98 -9.58
N ASP A 220 15.09 19.44 -9.74
CA ASP A 220 14.11 19.98 -10.69
C ASP A 220 13.76 21.46 -10.38
N ALA A 221 13.64 21.82 -9.10
CA ALA A 221 13.39 23.20 -8.70
C ALA A 221 14.55 24.15 -9.05
N ILE A 222 15.81 23.72 -8.92
CA ILE A 222 16.98 24.48 -9.34
C ILE A 222 16.95 24.71 -10.86
N GLN A 223 16.67 23.64 -11.63
CA GLN A 223 16.62 23.73 -13.10
C GLN A 223 15.48 24.63 -13.61
N GLN A 224 14.39 24.75 -12.87
CA GLN A 224 13.31 25.68 -13.19
C GLN A 224 13.75 27.14 -12.96
N ALA A 225 14.42 27.41 -11.83
CA ALA A 225 14.92 28.74 -11.49
C ALA A 225 16.00 29.28 -12.47
N GLU A 226 16.67 28.38 -13.22
CA GLU A 226 17.65 28.79 -14.25
C GLU A 226 17.00 29.15 -15.61
N LYS A 227 15.69 28.86 -15.79
CA LYS A 227 14.95 29.12 -17.04
C LYS A 227 14.10 30.39 -16.99
N ASP A 228 13.87 30.91 -15.79
CA ASP A 228 13.14 32.15 -15.50
C ASP A 228 14.13 33.33 -15.44
#